data_9135179cf41208f5824c6519584e1bff
#
_entry.id   9135179cf41208f5824c6519584e1bff
#
_cell.length_a   1.000
_cell.length_b   1.000
_cell.length_c   1.000
_cell.angle_alpha   90.00
_cell.angle_beta   90.00
_cell.angle_gamma   90.00
#
_symmetry.space_group_name_H-M   'P 1'
#
loop_
_entity.id
_entity.type
_entity.pdbx_description
1 polymer ?
#
loop_
_entity_poly.entity_id
_entity_poly.type
_entity_poly.pdbx_seq_one_letter_code
_entity_poly.pdbx_strand_id
1 'polypeptide(L)'
;MTHTLERRKLEVFFAMVTAGFGLWLFFPSQAMVSPALGGLLRMTPEAAWGGMFLTNGLMHCAWLAVNGARWWSPILRFGAAFGSFSLYLIWSASIRQYDPASTGVFTYAALSAGALACCVFAWRDALTSVRVRRGIVDA
;
A
#
# COMPACT_ATOMS: atom_id res chain seq x y z
N MET A 1 18.54 -12.78 11.67
CA MET A 1 17.18 -12.62 12.26
C MET A 1 16.70 -11.17 12.36
N THR A 2 17.54 -10.19 12.63
CA THR A 2 17.17 -8.76 12.77
C THR A 2 16.55 -8.13 11.50
N HIS A 3 17.10 -8.40 10.33
CA HIS A 3 16.60 -7.84 9.05
C HIS A 3 15.17 -8.23 8.69
N THR A 4 14.68 -9.38 9.11
CA THR A 4 13.32 -9.84 8.84
C THR A 4 12.30 -9.07 9.68
N LEU A 5 12.66 -8.75 10.94
CA LEU A 5 11.81 -7.98 11.84
C LEU A 5 11.64 -6.53 11.37
N GLU A 6 12.73 -5.90 10.92
CA GLU A 6 12.68 -4.51 10.42
C GLU A 6 11.81 -4.37 9.15
N ARG A 7 11.92 -5.33 8.21
CA ARG A 7 11.08 -5.35 7.01
C ARG A 7 9.60 -5.48 7.35
N ARG A 8 9.26 -6.33 8.33
CA ARG A 8 7.87 -6.49 8.79
C ARG A 8 7.32 -5.24 9.44
N LYS A 9 8.11 -4.52 10.23
CA LYS A 9 7.70 -3.23 10.80
C LYS A 9 7.33 -2.24 9.71
N LEU A 10 8.11 -2.17 8.63
CA LEU A 10 7.82 -1.31 7.50
C LEU A 10 6.49 -1.68 6.82
N GLU A 11 6.26 -2.96 6.56
CA GLU A 11 5.00 -3.41 5.96
C GLU A 11 3.79 -3.11 6.86
N VAL A 12 3.90 -3.33 8.18
CA VAL A 12 2.86 -2.98 9.16
C VAL A 12 2.60 -1.48 9.13
N PHE A 13 3.65 -0.66 9.14
CA PHE A 13 3.52 0.78 9.05
C PHE A 13 2.75 1.20 7.81
N PHE A 14 3.11 0.71 6.62
CA PHE A 14 2.41 1.04 5.38
C PHE A 14 0.97 0.53 5.35
N ALA A 15 0.69 -0.66 5.89
CA ALA A 15 -0.66 -1.18 6.00
C ALA A 15 -1.54 -0.28 6.87
N MET A 16 -1.02 0.16 8.02
CA MET A 16 -1.73 1.07 8.93
C MET A 16 -1.92 2.47 8.34
N VAL A 17 -0.90 3.03 7.69
CA VAL A 17 -0.99 4.34 7.02
C VAL A 17 -2.04 4.29 5.91
N THR A 18 -2.05 3.21 5.11
CA THR A 18 -3.03 3.05 4.02
C THR A 18 -4.45 2.91 4.57
N ALA A 19 -4.67 2.10 5.61
CA ALA A 19 -5.98 1.95 6.25
C ALA A 19 -6.43 3.25 6.92
N GLY A 20 -5.54 3.91 7.67
CA GLY A 20 -5.82 5.17 8.36
C GLY A 20 -6.17 6.31 7.39
N PHE A 21 -5.44 6.39 6.28
CA PHE A 21 -5.73 7.37 5.23
C PHE A 21 -7.10 7.10 4.58
N GLY A 22 -7.42 5.82 4.30
CA GLY A 22 -8.74 5.44 3.80
C GLY A 22 -9.85 5.79 4.78
N LEU A 23 -9.66 5.51 6.07
CA LEU A 23 -10.61 5.88 7.11
C LEU A 23 -10.81 7.40 7.19
N TRP A 24 -9.71 8.17 7.11
CA TRP A 24 -9.77 9.63 7.13
C TRP A 24 -10.60 10.23 5.99
N LEU A 25 -10.56 9.63 4.78
CA LEU A 25 -11.36 10.06 3.64
C LEU A 25 -12.88 9.84 3.81
N PHE A 26 -13.32 9.05 4.79
CA PHE A 26 -14.74 8.90 5.13
C PHE A 26 -15.27 10.01 6.05
N PHE A 27 -14.39 10.70 6.77
CA PHE A 27 -14.86 11.83 7.54
C PHE A 27 -15.14 12.99 6.58
N PRO A 28 -16.25 13.76 6.81
CA PRO A 28 -16.61 14.88 5.98
C PRO A 28 -15.59 16.02 6.21
N SER A 29 -14.39 15.79 5.76
CA SER A 29 -13.35 16.80 5.69
C SER A 29 -13.41 17.38 4.29
N GLN A 30 -13.31 18.68 4.15
CA GLN A 30 -13.15 19.32 2.85
C GLN A 30 -11.76 19.01 2.24
N ALA A 31 -11.24 17.82 2.50
CA ALA A 31 -9.89 17.41 2.11
C ALA A 31 -9.70 17.41 0.61
N MET A 32 -10.74 17.07 -0.13
CA MET A 32 -10.72 17.05 -1.60
C MET A 32 -11.23 18.35 -2.26
N VAL A 33 -11.51 19.40 -1.49
CA VAL A 33 -11.89 20.73 -2.05
C VAL A 33 -10.70 21.40 -2.74
N SER A 34 -9.48 20.94 -2.49
CA SER A 34 -8.29 21.49 -3.15
C SER A 34 -8.36 21.27 -4.67
N PRO A 35 -8.12 22.31 -5.49
CA PRO A 35 -8.04 22.18 -6.96
C PRO A 35 -7.06 21.10 -7.41
N ALA A 36 -5.99 20.87 -6.64
CA ALA A 36 -5.01 19.82 -6.90
C ALA A 36 -5.61 18.40 -6.91
N LEU A 37 -6.70 18.17 -6.19
CA LEU A 37 -7.40 16.88 -6.12
C LEU A 37 -8.60 16.78 -7.06
N GLY A 38 -8.93 17.85 -7.77
CA GLY A 38 -10.06 17.90 -8.70
C GLY A 38 -10.03 16.82 -9.78
N GLY A 39 -8.85 16.37 -10.17
CA GLY A 39 -8.69 15.26 -11.11
C GLY A 39 -9.18 13.92 -10.55
N LEU A 40 -8.88 13.66 -9.28
CA LEU A 40 -9.32 12.43 -8.60
C LEU A 40 -10.85 12.39 -8.43
N LEU A 41 -11.46 13.54 -8.09
CA LEU A 41 -12.91 13.64 -7.94
C LEU A 41 -13.68 13.46 -9.26
N ARG A 42 -13.05 13.77 -10.40
CA ARG A 42 -13.63 13.48 -11.73
C ARG A 42 -13.62 11.99 -12.05
N MET A 43 -12.68 11.24 -11.51
CA MET A 43 -12.57 9.80 -11.73
C MET A 43 -13.54 9.03 -10.82
N THR A 44 -13.64 9.43 -9.54
CA THR A 44 -14.32 8.65 -8.52
C THR A 44 -14.65 9.54 -7.31
N PRO A 45 -15.84 9.35 -6.67
CA PRO A 45 -16.19 10.06 -5.46
C PRO A 45 -15.20 9.84 -4.31
N GLU A 46 -15.05 10.82 -3.41
CA GLU A 46 -14.14 10.76 -2.25
C GLU A 46 -14.33 9.49 -1.41
N ALA A 47 -15.58 9.15 -1.10
CA ALA A 47 -15.90 7.96 -0.33
C ALA A 47 -15.43 6.64 -1.00
N ALA A 48 -15.43 6.58 -2.32
CA ALA A 48 -14.93 5.39 -3.02
C ALA A 48 -13.41 5.31 -2.97
N TRP A 49 -12.69 6.44 -3.04
CA TRP A 49 -11.26 6.46 -2.75
C TRP A 49 -10.98 6.01 -1.31
N GLY A 50 -11.73 6.53 -0.34
CA GLY A 50 -11.67 6.09 1.06
C GLY A 50 -11.86 4.59 1.19
N GLY A 51 -12.88 4.03 0.52
CA GLY A 51 -13.15 2.60 0.49
C GLY A 51 -12.00 1.76 -0.07
N MET A 52 -11.41 2.19 -1.19
CA MET A 52 -10.26 1.51 -1.81
C MET A 52 -9.04 1.49 -0.88
N PHE A 53 -8.66 2.63 -0.32
CA PHE A 53 -7.54 2.71 0.63
C PHE A 53 -7.79 1.90 1.89
N LEU A 54 -8.97 2.05 2.51
CA LEU A 54 -9.33 1.34 3.75
C LEU A 54 -9.32 -0.17 3.54
N THR A 55 -10.02 -0.65 2.52
CA THR A 55 -10.10 -2.08 2.23
C THR A 55 -8.71 -2.66 1.95
N ASN A 56 -7.91 -1.98 1.10
CA ASN A 56 -6.56 -2.44 0.78
C ASN A 56 -5.65 -2.48 2.02
N GLY A 57 -5.69 -1.44 2.86
CA GLY A 57 -4.92 -1.38 4.10
C GLY A 57 -5.33 -2.44 5.12
N LEU A 58 -6.63 -2.66 5.32
CA LEU A 58 -7.15 -3.71 6.21
C LEU A 58 -6.78 -5.11 5.70
N MET A 59 -6.91 -5.37 4.41
CA MET A 59 -6.45 -6.62 3.80
C MET A 59 -4.95 -6.83 4.02
N HIS A 60 -4.14 -5.80 3.84
CA HIS A 60 -2.70 -5.89 4.09
C HIS A 60 -2.41 -6.25 5.56
N CYS A 61 -3.07 -5.61 6.53
CA CYS A 61 -2.98 -5.96 7.95
C CYS A 61 -3.39 -7.43 8.21
N ALA A 62 -4.50 -7.89 7.62
CA ALA A 62 -4.97 -9.26 7.77
C ALA A 62 -3.94 -10.28 7.25
N TRP A 63 -3.35 -10.02 6.07
CA TRP A 63 -2.34 -10.92 5.50
C TRP A 63 -1.03 -10.90 6.29
N LEU A 64 -0.67 -9.79 6.92
CA LEU A 64 0.45 -9.72 7.85
C LEU A 64 0.19 -10.52 9.13
N ALA A 65 -1.04 -10.52 9.64
CA ALA A 65 -1.43 -11.32 10.82
C ALA A 65 -1.40 -12.84 10.52
N VAL A 66 -1.82 -13.25 9.32
CA VAL A 66 -1.77 -14.67 8.87
C VAL A 66 -0.36 -15.12 8.49
N ASN A 67 0.60 -14.21 8.44
CA ASN A 67 1.95 -14.44 7.94
C ASN A 67 2.67 -15.60 8.68
N GLY A 68 3.24 -16.50 7.91
CA GLY A 68 3.95 -17.67 8.39
C GLY A 68 3.08 -18.90 8.64
N ALA A 69 1.75 -18.76 8.78
CA ALA A 69 0.84 -19.89 8.92
C ALA A 69 0.52 -20.58 7.59
N ARG A 70 0.66 -19.86 6.48
CA ARG A 70 0.28 -20.35 5.15
C ARG A 70 1.32 -19.95 4.09
N TRP A 71 1.67 -20.85 3.18
CA TRP A 71 2.66 -20.65 2.11
C TRP A 71 2.26 -19.56 1.10
N TRP A 72 0.97 -19.30 0.92
CA TRP A 72 0.44 -18.28 -0.01
C TRP A 72 0.37 -16.87 0.60
N SER A 73 0.57 -16.74 1.91
CA SER A 73 0.50 -15.44 2.62
C SER A 73 1.42 -14.38 2.01
N PRO A 74 2.68 -14.66 1.61
CA PRO A 74 3.53 -13.65 0.99
C PRO A 74 2.98 -13.15 -0.36
N ILE A 75 2.26 -14.00 -1.12
CA ILE A 75 1.65 -13.60 -2.40
C ILE A 75 0.54 -12.58 -2.17
N LEU A 76 -0.29 -12.79 -1.15
CA LEU A 76 -1.37 -11.84 -0.83
C LEU A 76 -0.83 -10.54 -0.24
N ARG A 77 0.25 -10.61 0.55
CA ARG A 77 0.96 -9.42 1.03
C ARG A 77 1.52 -8.61 -0.14
N PHE A 78 2.13 -9.27 -1.13
CA PHE A 78 2.57 -8.63 -2.36
C PHE A 78 1.41 -7.92 -3.08
N GLY A 79 0.27 -8.59 -3.25
CA GLY A 79 -0.92 -7.99 -3.88
C GLY A 79 -1.42 -6.75 -3.15
N ALA A 80 -1.49 -6.78 -1.81
CA ALA A 80 -1.90 -5.64 -1.01
C ALA A 80 -0.88 -4.49 -1.04
N ALA A 81 0.42 -4.79 -0.98
CA ALA A 81 1.47 -3.78 -1.13
C ALA A 81 1.46 -3.15 -2.52
N PHE A 82 1.23 -3.94 -3.58
CA PHE A 82 1.08 -3.45 -4.94
C PHE A 82 -0.17 -2.56 -5.09
N GLY A 83 -1.26 -2.91 -4.43
CA GLY A 83 -2.46 -2.06 -4.35
C GLY A 83 -2.15 -0.70 -3.72
N SER A 84 -1.44 -0.67 -2.58
CA SER A 84 -0.99 0.58 -1.94
C SER A 84 -0.08 1.40 -2.86
N PHE A 85 0.91 0.75 -3.49
CA PHE A 85 1.80 1.40 -4.47
C PHE A 85 1.00 2.08 -5.58
N SER A 86 0.06 1.37 -6.19
CA SER A 86 -0.75 1.87 -7.30
C SER A 86 -1.65 3.03 -6.87
N LEU A 87 -2.30 2.93 -5.72
CA LEU A 87 -3.16 4.00 -5.18
C LEU A 87 -2.36 5.28 -4.94
N TYR A 88 -1.23 5.20 -4.25
CA TYR A 88 -0.39 6.38 -4.00
C TYR A 88 0.23 6.96 -5.27
N LEU A 89 0.58 6.10 -6.25
CA LEU A 89 1.10 6.55 -7.54
C LEU A 89 0.05 7.34 -8.33
N ILE A 90 -1.19 6.83 -8.40
CA ILE A 90 -2.31 7.51 -9.05
C ILE A 90 -2.55 8.88 -8.40
N TRP A 91 -2.54 8.96 -7.07
CA TRP A 91 -2.71 10.21 -6.33
C TRP A 91 -1.57 11.19 -6.63
N SER A 92 -0.31 10.76 -6.56
CA SER A 92 0.84 11.59 -6.89
C SER A 92 0.76 12.12 -8.33
N ALA A 93 0.46 11.26 -9.30
CA ALA A 93 0.34 11.63 -10.71
C ALA A 93 -0.81 12.63 -10.94
N SER A 94 -1.96 12.41 -10.30
CA SER A 94 -3.11 13.31 -10.42
C SER A 94 -2.81 14.71 -9.84
N ILE A 95 -2.21 14.77 -8.66
CA ILE A 95 -1.84 16.06 -8.04
C ILE A 95 -0.83 16.80 -8.93
N ARG A 96 0.19 16.09 -9.43
CA ARG A 96 1.20 16.67 -10.33
C ARG A 96 0.61 17.30 -11.58
N GLN A 97 -0.46 16.73 -12.12
CA GLN A 97 -1.13 17.24 -13.32
C GLN A 97 -1.80 18.60 -13.07
N TYR A 98 -2.32 18.83 -11.87
CA TYR A 98 -3.09 20.03 -11.53
C TYR A 98 -2.29 21.06 -10.73
N ASP A 99 -1.34 20.61 -9.91
CA ASP A 99 -0.45 21.46 -9.11
C ASP A 99 0.92 20.80 -8.95
N PRO A 100 1.81 20.96 -9.94
CA PRO A 100 3.14 20.34 -9.93
C PRO A 100 4.04 20.79 -8.77
N ALA A 101 3.78 21.94 -8.18
CA ALA A 101 4.53 22.49 -7.05
C ALA A 101 4.01 22.03 -5.69
N SER A 102 2.90 21.28 -5.66
CA SER A 102 2.31 20.81 -4.41
C SER A 102 3.24 19.84 -3.67
N THR A 103 3.37 20.02 -2.37
CA THR A 103 4.05 19.05 -1.48
C THR A 103 3.40 17.67 -1.51
N GLY A 104 2.13 17.59 -1.85
CA GLY A 104 1.38 16.35 -2.04
C GLY A 104 2.01 15.44 -3.09
N VAL A 105 2.59 15.98 -4.17
CA VAL A 105 3.30 15.19 -5.19
C VAL A 105 4.43 14.39 -4.56
N PHE A 106 5.28 15.04 -3.77
CA PHE A 106 6.41 14.39 -3.11
C PHE A 106 5.96 13.41 -2.03
N THR A 107 4.95 13.79 -1.24
CA THR A 107 4.43 12.94 -0.16
C THR A 107 3.89 11.62 -0.72
N TYR A 108 3.01 11.66 -1.72
CA TYR A 108 2.44 10.45 -2.30
C TYR A 108 3.44 9.67 -3.15
N ALA A 109 4.40 10.34 -3.80
CA ALA A 109 5.50 9.66 -4.47
C ALA A 109 6.39 8.89 -3.47
N ALA A 110 6.70 9.49 -2.32
CA ALA A 110 7.47 8.82 -1.27
C ALA A 110 6.71 7.63 -0.66
N LEU A 111 5.40 7.78 -0.41
CA LEU A 111 4.54 6.69 0.05
C LEU A 111 4.46 5.56 -1.00
N SER A 112 4.35 5.91 -2.28
CA SER A 112 4.40 4.95 -3.38
C SER A 112 5.73 4.19 -3.41
N ALA A 113 6.86 4.89 -3.31
CA ALA A 113 8.19 4.25 -3.27
C ALA A 113 8.35 3.30 -2.07
N GLY A 114 7.86 3.69 -0.89
CA GLY A 114 7.87 2.83 0.28
C GLY A 114 6.98 1.59 0.14
N ALA A 115 5.80 1.74 -0.46
CA ALA A 115 4.93 0.60 -0.78
C ALA A 115 5.56 -0.33 -1.82
N LEU A 116 6.30 0.22 -2.81
CA LEU A 116 7.08 -0.58 -3.76
C LEU A 116 8.18 -1.39 -3.06
N ALA A 117 8.86 -0.82 -2.06
CA ALA A 117 9.82 -1.57 -1.26
C ALA A 117 9.16 -2.74 -0.53
N CYS A 118 7.95 -2.55 0.02
CA CYS A 118 7.15 -3.63 0.62
C CYS A 118 6.80 -4.72 -0.42
N CYS A 119 6.48 -4.35 -1.67
CA CYS A 119 6.28 -5.31 -2.77
C CYS A 119 7.51 -6.17 -2.99
N VAL A 120 8.70 -5.56 -3.05
CA VAL A 120 9.96 -6.29 -3.25
C VAL A 120 10.22 -7.27 -2.11
N PHE A 121 9.95 -6.88 -0.86
CA PHE A 121 10.12 -7.75 0.29
C PHE A 121 9.15 -8.93 0.26
N ALA A 122 7.86 -8.67 0.05
CA ALA A 122 6.83 -9.70 -0.05
C ALA A 122 7.09 -10.66 -1.23
N TRP A 123 7.57 -10.15 -2.36
CA TRP A 123 7.94 -10.96 -3.52
C TRP A 123 9.10 -11.91 -3.21
N ARG A 124 10.16 -11.42 -2.55
CA ARG A 124 11.28 -12.27 -2.11
C ARG A 124 10.83 -13.37 -1.17
N ASP A 125 9.96 -13.05 -0.21
CA ASP A 125 9.37 -14.02 0.71
C ASP A 125 8.54 -15.07 -0.05
N ALA A 126 7.76 -14.66 -1.06
CA ALA A 126 6.97 -15.54 -1.90
C ALA A 126 7.85 -16.52 -2.69
N LEU A 127 8.91 -16.02 -3.33
CA LEU A 127 9.86 -16.88 -4.06
C LEU A 127 10.53 -17.91 -3.14
N THR A 128 10.92 -17.52 -1.93
CA THR A 128 11.51 -18.44 -0.95
C THR A 128 10.51 -19.52 -0.54
N SER A 129 9.26 -19.13 -0.23
CA SER A 129 8.20 -20.08 0.16
C SER A 129 7.90 -21.09 -0.93
N VAL A 130 7.92 -20.69 -2.21
CA VAL A 130 7.71 -21.60 -3.35
C VAL A 130 8.90 -22.55 -3.52
N ARG A 131 10.13 -22.07 -3.34
CA ARG A 131 11.34 -22.90 -3.45
C ARG A 131 11.41 -23.98 -2.37
N VAL A 132 11.13 -23.61 -1.11
CA VAL A 132 11.04 -24.55 0.01
C VAL A 132 9.98 -25.61 -0.26
N ARG A 133 8.79 -25.23 -0.74
CA ARG A 133 7.73 -26.19 -1.06
C ARG A 133 8.11 -27.16 -2.18
N ARG A 134 8.96 -26.74 -3.12
CA ARG A 134 9.43 -27.60 -4.23
C ARG A 134 10.63 -28.48 -3.85
N GLY A 135 11.10 -28.41 -2.59
CA GLY A 135 12.29 -29.14 -2.14
C GLY A 135 13.60 -28.69 -2.78
N ILE A 136 13.63 -27.45 -3.32
CA ILE A 136 14.84 -26.89 -3.97
C ILE A 136 15.81 -26.32 -2.92
N VAL A 137 15.29 -25.94 -1.76
CA VAL A 137 16.06 -25.37 -0.63
C VAL A 137 15.51 -25.98 0.65
N ASP A 138 16.40 -26.43 1.55
CA ASP A 138 16.02 -26.86 2.91
C ASP A 138 15.47 -25.70 3.73
N ALA A 139 14.50 -25.99 4.60
CA ALA A 139 13.77 -25.01 5.39
C ALA A 139 14.62 -24.38 6.51
#